data_d4b1197b1a5617aa1a45636340053d4a
#
_entry.id   d4b1197b1a5617aa1a45636340053d4a
#
_cell.length_a   1.000
_cell.length_b   1.000
_cell.length_c   1.000
_cell.angle_alpha   90.00
_cell.angle_beta   90.00
_cell.angle_gamma   90.00
#
_symmetry.space_group_name_H-M   'P 1'
#
loop_
_entity.id
_entity.type
_entity.pdbx_description
1 polymer ?
#
loop_
_entity_poly.entity_id
_entity_poly.type
_entity_poly.pdbx_seq_one_letter_code
_entity_poly.pdbx_strand_id
1 'polypeptide(L)'
;MKKLLLLILTFFAFANVNAQILNPVKWTTRTEKLSETEFNLVFEGTIDEDWHMYSQFTPDGGPLPLELIFKDAKDNYILVGKATESATKREYNPIFEVDEIFWVNKAVIKQKVKIVNPSVTKISANLDYQVCKESCINQSKKMEFAIPAIKASAITLNKLE
;
A
#
# COMPACT_ATOMS: atom_id res chain seq x y z
N MET A 1 50.62 -25.02 -7.02
CA MET A 1 49.18 -25.20 -7.32
C MET A 1 48.30 -25.07 -6.07
N LYS A 2 48.55 -25.78 -4.96
CA LYS A 2 47.74 -25.68 -3.71
C LYS A 2 47.66 -24.25 -3.12
N LYS A 3 48.77 -23.49 -3.13
CA LYS A 3 48.82 -22.11 -2.62
C LYS A 3 48.02 -21.14 -3.50
N LEU A 4 47.97 -21.34 -4.82
CA LEU A 4 47.17 -20.54 -5.74
C LEU A 4 45.66 -20.79 -5.56
N LEU A 5 45.29 -22.05 -5.32
CA LEU A 5 43.90 -22.45 -5.06
C LEU A 5 43.37 -21.82 -3.77
N LEU A 6 44.21 -21.78 -2.71
CA LEU A 6 43.85 -21.11 -1.44
C LEU A 6 43.68 -19.61 -1.62
N LEU A 7 44.49 -18.96 -2.45
CA LEU A 7 44.36 -17.51 -2.72
C LEU A 7 43.09 -17.17 -3.50
N ILE A 8 42.70 -18.02 -4.43
CA ILE A 8 41.40 -17.86 -5.17
C ILE A 8 40.21 -18.08 -4.24
N LEU A 9 40.28 -19.06 -3.34
CA LEU A 9 39.20 -19.36 -2.38
C LEU A 9 39.00 -18.23 -1.37
N THR A 10 40.10 -17.58 -0.92
CA THR A 10 39.97 -16.41 -0.01
C THR A 10 39.44 -15.18 -0.72
N PHE A 11 39.73 -14.99 -1.99
CA PHE A 11 39.19 -13.85 -2.75
C PHE A 11 37.66 -13.93 -2.92
N PHE A 12 37.10 -15.12 -3.10
CA PHE A 12 35.64 -15.33 -3.16
C PHE A 12 34.93 -15.17 -1.80
N ALA A 13 35.63 -15.35 -0.69
CA ALA A 13 35.00 -15.19 0.66
C ALA A 13 34.73 -13.74 1.05
N PHE A 14 35.30 -12.75 0.36
CA PHE A 14 35.08 -11.32 0.61
C PHE A 14 34.03 -10.67 -0.29
N ALA A 15 33.42 -11.40 -1.21
CA ALA A 15 32.30 -10.90 -2.01
C ALA A 15 31.02 -10.87 -1.14
N ASN A 16 30.90 -9.88 -0.26
CA ASN A 16 29.61 -9.57 0.40
C ASN A 16 28.68 -9.02 -0.67
N VAL A 17 27.92 -9.89 -1.31
CA VAL A 17 26.82 -9.48 -2.18
C VAL A 17 25.66 -9.02 -1.28
N ASN A 18 25.60 -7.73 -0.99
CA ASN A 18 24.42 -7.14 -0.41
C ASN A 18 23.34 -7.12 -1.50
N ALA A 19 22.49 -8.13 -1.52
CA ALA A 19 21.24 -8.09 -2.27
C ALA A 19 20.34 -7.04 -1.62
N GLN A 20 20.40 -5.80 -2.10
CA GLN A 20 19.50 -4.75 -1.63
C GLN A 20 18.08 -5.07 -2.12
N ILE A 21 17.18 -5.34 -1.18
CA ILE A 21 15.75 -5.44 -1.49
C ILE A 21 15.31 -4.05 -1.95
N LEU A 22 15.00 -3.95 -3.22
CA LEU A 22 14.54 -2.72 -3.84
C LEU A 22 13.19 -2.32 -3.24
N ASN A 23 13.12 -1.17 -2.60
CA ASN A 23 11.92 -0.64 -1.93
C ASN A 23 11.72 0.83 -2.30
N PRO A 24 11.27 1.11 -3.54
CA PRO A 24 11.17 2.47 -4.06
C PRO A 24 9.98 3.26 -3.52
N VAL A 25 9.10 2.65 -2.70
CA VAL A 25 7.97 3.37 -2.08
C VAL A 25 8.05 3.26 -0.57
N LYS A 26 8.17 4.41 0.09
CA LYS A 26 8.16 4.51 1.55
C LYS A 26 6.78 4.91 2.03
N TRP A 27 6.15 4.02 2.80
CA TRP A 27 4.78 4.18 3.27
C TRP A 27 4.71 4.69 4.70
N THR A 28 3.75 5.58 4.93
CA THR A 28 3.26 5.98 6.25
C THR A 28 1.74 5.87 6.32
N THR A 29 1.20 5.69 7.53
CA THR A 29 -0.24 5.55 7.76
C THR A 29 -0.70 6.54 8.82
N ARG A 30 -1.94 7.04 8.67
CA ARG A 30 -2.62 7.79 9.72
C ARG A 30 -4.12 7.56 9.66
N THR A 31 -4.79 7.80 10.76
CA THR A 31 -6.25 7.74 10.89
C THR A 31 -6.80 9.15 11.04
N GLU A 32 -7.74 9.55 10.19
CA GLU A 32 -8.47 10.82 10.27
C GLU A 32 -9.88 10.55 10.82
N LYS A 33 -10.22 11.15 11.95
CA LYS A 33 -11.59 11.04 12.51
C LYS A 33 -12.56 11.89 11.71
N LEU A 34 -13.67 11.29 11.26
CA LEU A 34 -14.76 11.96 10.55
C LEU A 34 -15.99 12.16 11.45
N SER A 35 -16.30 11.16 12.29
CA SER A 35 -17.36 11.21 13.28
C SER A 35 -16.98 10.36 14.50
N GLU A 36 -17.93 10.10 15.40
CA GLU A 36 -17.67 9.22 16.55
C GLU A 36 -17.38 7.76 16.14
N THR A 37 -17.84 7.32 14.96
CA THR A 37 -17.68 5.93 14.50
C THR A 37 -17.07 5.82 13.10
N GLU A 38 -16.87 6.93 12.39
CA GLU A 38 -16.33 6.93 11.04
C GLU A 38 -14.93 7.53 10.98
N PHE A 39 -14.06 6.91 10.20
CA PHE A 39 -12.67 7.31 10.03
C PHE A 39 -12.23 7.16 8.58
N ASN A 40 -11.28 8.00 8.14
CA ASN A 40 -10.47 7.71 6.97
C ASN A 40 -9.18 7.01 7.42
N LEU A 41 -8.90 5.87 6.82
CA LEU A 41 -7.60 5.23 6.87
C LEU A 41 -6.78 5.79 5.72
N VAL A 42 -5.72 6.52 6.04
CA VAL A 42 -4.92 7.24 5.05
C VAL A 42 -3.59 6.53 4.86
N PHE A 43 -3.32 6.12 3.64
CA PHE A 43 -2.05 5.58 3.18
C PHE A 43 -1.32 6.69 2.43
N GLU A 44 -0.09 6.99 2.84
CA GLU A 44 0.78 7.95 2.15
C GLU A 44 2.06 7.25 1.71
N GLY A 45 2.29 7.19 0.41
CA GLY A 45 3.50 6.65 -0.21
C GLY A 45 4.36 7.76 -0.76
N THR A 46 5.64 7.79 -0.37
CA THR A 46 6.68 8.59 -1.04
C THR A 46 7.39 7.68 -2.02
N ILE A 47 7.35 8.04 -3.30
CA ILE A 47 7.88 7.26 -4.41
C ILE A 47 9.25 7.86 -4.77
N ASP A 48 10.29 7.02 -4.83
CA ASP A 48 11.64 7.44 -5.18
C ASP A 48 11.69 8.00 -6.61
N GLU A 49 12.66 8.85 -6.90
CA GLU A 49 12.83 9.53 -8.20
C GLU A 49 12.91 8.53 -9.34
N ASP A 50 12.29 8.87 -10.47
CA ASP A 50 12.14 8.06 -11.70
C ASP A 50 11.25 6.82 -11.56
N TRP A 51 10.74 6.51 -10.37
CA TRP A 51 9.75 5.46 -10.19
C TRP A 51 8.33 5.99 -10.32
N HIS A 52 7.42 5.11 -10.78
CA HIS A 52 5.99 5.38 -10.77
C HIS A 52 5.23 4.15 -10.24
N MET A 53 4.11 4.40 -9.58
CA MET A 53 3.29 3.38 -8.95
C MET A 53 1.88 3.44 -9.52
N TYR A 54 1.32 2.30 -9.90
CA TYR A 54 0.01 2.24 -10.55
C TYR A 54 -1.15 2.38 -9.56
N SER A 55 -2.19 3.09 -10.04
CA SER A 55 -3.45 3.34 -9.34
C SER A 55 -4.34 2.09 -9.30
N GLN A 56 -5.27 2.02 -8.34
CA GLN A 56 -6.35 1.04 -8.34
C GLN A 56 -7.31 1.18 -9.54
N PHE A 57 -7.20 2.28 -10.28
CA PHE A 57 -8.01 2.59 -11.46
C PHE A 57 -7.28 2.35 -12.78
N THR A 58 -6.05 1.84 -12.74
CA THR A 58 -5.34 1.38 -13.95
C THR A 58 -6.15 0.25 -14.59
N PRO A 59 -6.46 0.32 -15.90
CA PRO A 59 -7.23 -0.71 -16.59
C PRO A 59 -6.51 -2.05 -16.65
N ASP A 60 -7.28 -3.13 -16.76
CA ASP A 60 -6.74 -4.46 -17.05
C ASP A 60 -6.07 -4.50 -18.44
N GLY A 61 -5.14 -5.44 -18.61
CA GLY A 61 -4.42 -5.67 -19.85
C GLY A 61 -3.03 -5.03 -19.90
N GLY A 62 -2.69 -4.23 -18.91
CA GLY A 62 -1.37 -3.61 -18.74
C GLY A 62 -0.74 -3.93 -17.39
N PRO A 63 -0.12 -2.93 -16.76
CA PRO A 63 0.43 -3.06 -15.41
C PRO A 63 -0.63 -3.42 -14.36
N LEU A 64 -0.21 -4.09 -13.28
CA LEU A 64 -1.13 -4.51 -12.24
C LEU A 64 -1.64 -3.30 -11.43
N PRO A 65 -2.97 -3.15 -11.28
CA PRO A 65 -3.54 -2.10 -10.45
C PRO A 65 -3.21 -2.33 -8.97
N LEU A 66 -3.24 -1.25 -8.19
CA LEU A 66 -3.11 -1.32 -6.74
C LEU A 66 -4.36 -1.97 -6.13
N GLU A 67 -4.15 -2.88 -5.19
CA GLU A 67 -5.20 -3.55 -4.42
C GLU A 67 -5.09 -3.27 -2.93
N LEU A 68 -6.23 -2.95 -2.30
CA LEU A 68 -6.37 -2.80 -0.85
C LEU A 68 -7.13 -4.00 -0.30
N ILE A 69 -6.46 -4.83 0.48
CA ILE A 69 -7.02 -6.06 1.06
C ILE A 69 -7.17 -5.87 2.58
N PHE A 70 -8.40 -5.63 3.03
CA PHE A 70 -8.72 -5.47 4.45
C PHE A 70 -9.03 -6.81 5.10
N LYS A 71 -8.47 -7.02 6.30
CA LYS A 71 -8.69 -8.22 7.11
C LYS A 71 -9.62 -7.92 8.27
N ASP A 72 -10.31 -8.98 8.74
CA ASP A 72 -11.14 -8.96 9.95
C ASP A 72 -12.25 -7.88 9.95
N ALA A 73 -12.76 -7.53 8.76
CA ALA A 73 -13.83 -6.54 8.62
C ALA A 73 -15.14 -7.04 9.24
N LYS A 74 -15.44 -8.35 9.10
CA LYS A 74 -16.69 -8.95 9.58
C LYS A 74 -16.90 -8.64 11.07
N ASP A 75 -18.06 -8.08 11.43
CA ASP A 75 -18.49 -7.74 12.77
C ASP A 75 -17.62 -6.67 13.49
N ASN A 76 -16.57 -6.16 12.86
CA ASN A 76 -15.67 -5.17 13.43
C ASN A 76 -15.83 -3.77 12.81
N TYR A 77 -15.85 -3.70 11.48
CA TYR A 77 -15.99 -2.46 10.74
C TYR A 77 -16.54 -2.72 9.33
N ILE A 78 -17.05 -1.68 8.70
CA ILE A 78 -17.59 -1.69 7.34
C ILE A 78 -16.75 -0.76 6.48
N LEU A 79 -16.32 -1.19 5.30
CA LEU A 79 -15.73 -0.32 4.28
C LEU A 79 -16.84 0.51 3.63
N VAL A 80 -16.71 1.82 3.65
CA VAL A 80 -17.72 2.75 3.11
C VAL A 80 -17.24 3.26 1.75
N GLY A 81 -17.85 2.72 0.69
CA GLY A 81 -17.49 3.04 -0.68
C GLY A 81 -16.11 2.50 -1.08
N LYS A 82 -15.67 2.86 -2.28
CA LYS A 82 -14.34 2.58 -2.81
C LYS A 82 -13.33 3.58 -2.25
N ALA A 83 -12.08 3.19 -2.09
CA ALA A 83 -11.02 4.10 -1.68
C ALA A 83 -10.86 5.24 -2.68
N THR A 84 -10.62 6.45 -2.18
CA THR A 84 -10.32 7.63 -2.98
C THR A 84 -8.81 7.84 -3.07
N GLU A 85 -8.37 8.51 -4.13
CA GLU A 85 -6.97 8.71 -4.46
C GLU A 85 -6.63 10.19 -4.67
N SER A 86 -5.37 10.57 -4.38
CA SER A 86 -4.82 11.84 -4.85
C SER A 86 -4.71 11.88 -6.36
N ALA A 87 -4.49 13.06 -6.93
CA ALA A 87 -4.32 13.23 -8.37
C ALA A 87 -3.26 12.28 -8.94
N THR A 88 -3.60 11.62 -10.04
CA THR A 88 -2.77 10.69 -10.80
C THR A 88 -2.41 11.29 -12.15
N LYS A 89 -1.39 10.74 -12.80
CA LYS A 89 -1.13 10.93 -14.23
C LYS A 89 -1.86 9.84 -15.02
N ARG A 90 -2.18 10.15 -16.29
CA ARG A 90 -2.70 9.19 -17.26
C ARG A 90 -1.85 9.31 -18.51
N GLU A 91 -1.33 8.19 -18.99
CA GLU A 91 -0.52 8.11 -20.21
C GLU A 91 -0.89 6.84 -21.00
N TYR A 92 -1.04 6.98 -22.32
CA TYR A 92 -1.29 5.83 -23.18
C TYR A 92 0.00 5.01 -23.37
N ASN A 93 -0.07 3.72 -23.09
CA ASN A 93 1.02 2.79 -23.33
C ASN A 93 0.78 2.03 -24.63
N PRO A 94 1.58 2.26 -25.69
CA PRO A 94 1.38 1.60 -26.99
C PRO A 94 1.75 0.12 -27.00
N ILE A 95 2.46 -0.38 -25.98
CA ILE A 95 2.83 -1.80 -25.88
C ILE A 95 1.65 -2.62 -25.37
N PHE A 96 0.96 -2.10 -24.36
CA PHE A 96 -0.21 -2.74 -23.75
C PHE A 96 -1.53 -2.28 -24.37
N GLU A 97 -1.51 -1.22 -25.18
CA GLU A 97 -2.68 -0.60 -25.81
C GLU A 97 -3.73 -0.12 -24.79
N VAL A 98 -3.29 0.31 -23.60
CA VAL A 98 -4.15 0.83 -22.53
C VAL A 98 -3.66 2.18 -22.01
N ASP A 99 -4.57 2.94 -21.41
CA ASP A 99 -4.22 4.14 -20.64
C ASP A 99 -3.75 3.73 -19.24
N GLU A 100 -2.48 3.90 -18.94
CA GLU A 100 -1.93 3.69 -17.61
C GLU A 100 -2.30 4.86 -16.71
N ILE A 101 -2.70 4.54 -15.47
CA ILE A 101 -3.02 5.54 -14.43
C ILE A 101 -2.07 5.31 -13.26
N PHE A 102 -1.25 6.32 -12.93
CA PHE A 102 -0.17 6.14 -11.96
C PHE A 102 0.18 7.41 -11.19
N TRP A 103 0.91 7.26 -10.10
CA TRP A 103 1.56 8.35 -9.37
C TRP A 103 3.05 8.38 -9.61
N VAL A 104 3.59 9.59 -9.53
CA VAL A 104 5.01 9.89 -9.38
C VAL A 104 5.21 10.69 -8.09
N ASN A 105 6.36 10.58 -7.44
CA ASN A 105 6.76 11.29 -6.23
C ASN A 105 5.91 10.97 -4.99
N LYS A 106 4.58 11.11 -5.04
CA LYS A 106 3.70 10.91 -3.88
C LYS A 106 2.34 10.34 -4.28
N ALA A 107 1.90 9.34 -3.52
CA ALA A 107 0.54 8.78 -3.58
C ALA A 107 -0.16 8.99 -2.24
N VAL A 108 -1.44 9.38 -2.26
CA VAL A 108 -2.30 9.41 -1.08
C VAL A 108 -3.58 8.67 -1.40
N ILE A 109 -3.89 7.65 -0.58
CA ILE A 109 -5.09 6.82 -0.74
C ILE A 109 -5.86 6.90 0.57
N LYS A 110 -7.18 7.06 0.49
CA LYS A 110 -8.06 7.15 1.66
C LYS A 110 -9.20 6.14 1.54
N GLN A 111 -9.29 5.23 2.51
CA GLN A 111 -10.44 4.36 2.66
C GLN A 111 -11.27 4.79 3.85
N LYS A 112 -12.53 5.14 3.59
CA LYS A 112 -13.49 5.43 4.65
C LYS A 112 -13.97 4.12 5.28
N VAL A 113 -13.99 4.08 6.62
CA VAL A 113 -14.49 2.95 7.41
C VAL A 113 -15.50 3.43 8.45
N LYS A 114 -16.51 2.59 8.73
CA LYS A 114 -17.44 2.77 9.86
C LYS A 114 -17.21 1.63 10.85
N ILE A 115 -16.85 1.96 12.08
CA ILE A 115 -16.63 1.00 13.16
C ILE A 115 -17.98 0.55 13.71
N VAL A 116 -18.17 -0.77 13.81
CA VAL A 116 -19.39 -1.40 14.35
C VAL A 116 -19.14 -2.15 15.66
N ASN A 117 -17.87 -2.44 15.98
CA ASN A 117 -17.47 -3.02 17.26
C ASN A 117 -16.61 -2.00 18.04
N PRO A 118 -17.07 -1.50 19.21
CA PRO A 118 -16.34 -0.49 19.96
C PRO A 118 -15.00 -0.98 20.55
N SER A 119 -14.77 -2.30 20.54
CA SER A 119 -13.52 -2.90 21.01
C SER A 119 -12.40 -2.87 19.95
N VAL A 120 -12.67 -2.41 18.73
CA VAL A 120 -11.65 -2.28 17.67
C VAL A 120 -10.71 -1.13 18.03
N THR A 121 -9.45 -1.48 18.25
CA THR A 121 -8.36 -0.52 18.50
C THR A 121 -7.38 -0.40 17.35
N LYS A 122 -7.47 -1.33 16.37
CA LYS A 122 -6.57 -1.40 15.22
C LYS A 122 -7.27 -2.04 14.01
N ILE A 123 -6.99 -1.51 12.83
CA ILE A 123 -7.34 -2.12 11.54
C ILE A 123 -6.05 -2.43 10.79
N SER A 124 -5.99 -3.61 10.17
CA SER A 124 -4.88 -4.03 9.32
C SER A 124 -5.35 -4.17 7.88
N ALA A 125 -4.54 -3.69 6.94
CA ALA A 125 -4.74 -3.89 5.52
C ALA A 125 -3.43 -4.35 4.85
N ASN A 126 -3.53 -5.19 3.83
CA ASN A 126 -2.44 -5.40 2.89
C ASN A 126 -2.63 -4.47 1.71
N LEU A 127 -1.54 -3.88 1.27
CA LEU A 127 -1.46 -3.05 0.08
C LEU A 127 -0.58 -3.80 -0.92
N ASP A 128 -1.19 -4.32 -1.97
CA ASP A 128 -0.50 -4.99 -3.06
C ASP A 128 -0.43 -4.03 -4.25
N TYR A 129 0.76 -3.80 -4.79
CA TYR A 129 0.97 -2.79 -5.82
C TYR A 129 2.16 -3.12 -6.72
N GLN A 130 2.10 -2.61 -7.94
CA GLN A 130 3.21 -2.65 -8.88
C GLN A 130 3.84 -1.27 -9.00
N VAL A 131 5.16 -1.24 -9.06
CA VAL A 131 5.95 -0.02 -9.23
C VAL A 131 7.03 -0.26 -10.27
N CYS A 132 7.20 0.69 -11.18
CA CYS A 132 8.06 0.55 -12.36
C CYS A 132 9.01 1.74 -12.51
N LYS A 133 10.20 1.45 -13.09
CA LYS A 133 11.15 2.40 -13.67
C LYS A 133 11.57 1.85 -15.04
N GLU A 134 12.70 1.19 -15.18
CA GLU A 134 13.10 0.44 -16.37
C GLU A 134 12.48 -0.97 -16.40
N SER A 135 12.18 -1.49 -15.23
CA SER A 135 11.49 -2.75 -15.03
C SER A 135 10.45 -2.61 -13.91
N CYS A 136 9.47 -3.49 -13.93
CA CYS A 136 8.40 -3.49 -12.94
C CYS A 136 8.66 -4.51 -11.82
N ILE A 137 8.34 -4.15 -10.60
CA ILE A 137 8.38 -5.01 -9.43
C ILE A 137 7.03 -4.98 -8.71
N ASN A 138 6.56 -6.16 -8.31
CA ASN A 138 5.38 -6.30 -7.47
C ASN A 138 5.80 -6.24 -6.01
N GLN A 139 5.07 -5.47 -5.23
CA GLN A 139 5.30 -5.33 -3.81
C GLN A 139 4.01 -5.56 -3.02
N SER A 140 4.16 -6.11 -1.84
CA SER A 140 3.09 -6.26 -0.85
C SER A 140 3.54 -5.65 0.47
N LYS A 141 2.68 -4.83 1.07
CA LYS A 141 2.98 -4.15 2.32
C LYS A 141 1.82 -4.27 3.29
N LYS A 142 2.07 -4.86 4.47
CA LYS A 142 1.10 -4.82 5.57
C LYS A 142 1.13 -3.44 6.23
N MET A 143 -0.04 -2.84 6.35
CA MET A 143 -0.28 -1.54 6.97
C MET A 143 -1.18 -1.70 8.19
N GLU A 144 -0.94 -0.90 9.24
CA GLU A 144 -1.74 -0.90 10.45
C GLU A 144 -2.18 0.52 10.80
N PHE A 145 -3.44 0.63 11.23
CA PHE A 145 -4.08 1.89 11.60
C PHE A 145 -4.59 1.79 13.02
N ALA A 146 -4.10 2.66 13.89
CA ALA A 146 -4.66 2.79 15.23
C ALA A 146 -6.05 3.44 15.15
N ILE A 147 -7.03 2.86 15.82
CA ILE A 147 -8.38 3.41 15.93
C ILE A 147 -8.55 3.97 17.35
N PRO A 148 -8.89 5.26 17.49
CA PRO A 148 -9.18 5.86 18.79
C PRO A 148 -10.33 5.15 19.50
N ALA A 149 -10.31 5.15 20.83
CA ALA A 149 -11.36 4.55 21.63
C ALA A 149 -12.75 5.14 21.29
N ILE A 150 -13.73 4.27 21.06
CA ILE A 150 -15.08 4.62 20.69
C ILE A 150 -16.01 4.29 21.86
N LYS A 151 -16.91 5.23 22.21
CA LYS A 151 -17.92 4.97 23.22
C LYS A 151 -18.98 4.01 22.68
N ALA A 152 -19.33 2.96 23.43
CA ALA A 152 -20.34 1.98 23.01
C ALA A 152 -21.70 2.63 22.69
N SER A 153 -22.09 3.70 23.37
CA SER A 153 -23.30 4.48 23.10
C SER A 153 -23.35 5.08 21.70
N ALA A 154 -22.21 5.45 21.12
CA ALA A 154 -22.15 6.01 19.76
C ALA A 154 -22.51 4.97 18.68
N ILE A 155 -22.21 3.68 18.92
CA ILE A 155 -22.54 2.60 17.99
C ILE A 155 -24.04 2.25 18.06
N THR A 156 -24.64 2.29 19.24
CA THR A 156 -26.07 1.99 19.43
C THR A 156 -26.96 3.00 18.70
N LEU A 157 -26.62 4.29 18.75
CA LEU A 157 -27.36 5.35 18.05
C LEU A 157 -27.37 5.15 16.52
N ASN A 158 -26.26 4.72 15.94
CA ASN A 158 -26.15 4.48 14.48
C ASN A 158 -26.86 3.21 13.97
N LYS A 159 -27.43 2.38 14.85
CA LYS A 159 -28.28 1.23 14.46
C LYS A 159 -29.75 1.59 14.35
N LEU A 160 -30.13 2.78 14.77
CA LEU A 160 -31.53 3.27 14.81
C LEU A 160 -31.87 4.20 13.63
N GLU A 161 -30.87 4.57 12.83
CA GLU A 161 -30.99 5.30 11.55
C GLU A 161 -30.84 4.32 10.36
#